data_21dbf103f2ec8cab25ef61e76f2fb544
#
_entry.id   21dbf103f2ec8cab25ef61e76f2fb544
#
_cell.length_a   1.000
_cell.length_b   1.000
_cell.length_c   1.000
_cell.angle_alpha   90.00
_cell.angle_beta   90.00
_cell.angle_gamma   90.00
#
_symmetry.space_group_name_H-M   'P 1'
#
loop_
_entity.id
_entity.type
_entity.pdbx_description
1 polymer ?
#
loop_
_entity_poly.entity_id
_entity_poly.type
_entity_poly.pdbx_seq_one_letter_code
_entity_poly.pdbx_strand_id
1 'polypeptide(L)'
;MKISVSSDQPSVWLAPMSGATDAPFRRQVVRFGCDLVVSEMTASEQLILARPDVVRRASRHETDGPWIVQLAGRDPVHMKAAAAVLAQAGVDMIDINMGCPSRKVTGGLSGSALMREPELADRIIAATLEGAGNVPVLSLIHI
;
A
#
# COMPACT_ATOMS: atom_id res chain seq x y z
N MET A 1 2.84 10.19 13.56
CA MET A 1 3.15 9.14 14.58
C MET A 1 4.26 8.26 14.01
N LYS A 2 5.35 8.01 14.73
CA LYS A 2 6.36 7.06 14.23
C LYS A 2 5.82 5.65 14.48
N ILE A 3 5.71 4.83 13.44
CA ILE A 3 5.41 3.41 13.59
C ILE A 3 6.62 2.80 14.29
N SER A 4 6.47 2.47 15.57
CA SER A 4 7.48 1.79 16.37
C SER A 4 7.06 0.33 16.50
N VAL A 5 7.79 -0.55 15.85
CA VAL A 5 7.65 -2.00 16.08
C VAL A 5 8.52 -2.31 17.30
N SER A 6 7.90 -2.72 18.41
CA SER A 6 8.63 -3.14 19.62
C SER A 6 9.48 -4.37 19.28
N SER A 7 10.75 -4.37 19.66
CA SER A 7 11.67 -5.49 19.45
C SER A 7 11.34 -6.71 20.31
N ASP A 8 10.50 -6.56 21.34
CA ASP A 8 10.29 -7.58 22.38
C ASP A 8 9.02 -8.41 22.19
N GLN A 9 8.15 -8.02 21.25
CA GLN A 9 6.92 -8.75 20.94
C GLN A 9 6.75 -8.83 19.42
N PRO A 10 6.32 -9.99 18.88
CA PRO A 10 6.03 -10.10 17.45
C PRO A 10 4.86 -9.19 17.09
N SER A 11 5.06 -8.32 16.11
CA SER A 11 4.00 -7.47 15.59
C SER A 11 3.12 -8.24 14.60
N VAL A 12 1.80 -8.18 14.76
CA VAL A 12 0.82 -8.82 13.88
C VAL A 12 0.21 -7.78 12.96
N TRP A 13 0.31 -8.01 11.67
CA TRP A 13 -0.19 -7.12 10.64
C TRP A 13 -1.28 -7.80 9.81
N LEU A 14 -2.38 -7.08 9.56
CA LEU A 14 -3.37 -7.53 8.60
C LEU A 14 -2.85 -7.31 7.19
N ALA A 15 -2.65 -8.41 6.44
CA ALA A 15 -2.25 -8.34 5.05
C ALA A 15 -3.35 -7.70 4.17
N PRO A 16 -2.98 -6.95 3.12
CA PRO A 16 -3.94 -6.40 2.16
C PRO A 16 -4.58 -7.51 1.33
N MET A 17 -5.91 -7.57 1.33
CA MET A 17 -6.68 -8.57 0.58
C MET A 17 -7.81 -7.88 -0.19
N SER A 18 -7.73 -7.90 -1.52
CA SER A 18 -8.75 -7.28 -2.38
C SER A 18 -10.13 -7.90 -2.17
N GLY A 19 -11.14 -7.06 -1.94
CA GLY A 19 -12.51 -7.48 -1.64
C GLY A 19 -12.74 -7.95 -0.20
N ALA A 20 -11.73 -7.88 0.67
CA ALA A 20 -11.84 -8.31 2.06
C ALA A 20 -11.40 -7.24 3.06
N THR A 21 -10.25 -6.58 2.85
CA THR A 21 -9.70 -5.61 3.80
C THR A 21 -10.23 -4.20 3.57
N ASP A 22 -11.56 -4.09 3.40
CA ASP A 22 -12.25 -2.81 3.41
C ASP A 22 -12.20 -2.16 4.81
N ALA A 23 -12.62 -0.91 4.90
CA ALA A 23 -12.55 -0.18 6.16
C ALA A 23 -13.35 -0.81 7.32
N PRO A 24 -14.59 -1.34 7.11
CA PRO A 24 -15.31 -2.07 8.14
C PRO A 24 -14.56 -3.28 8.68
N PHE A 25 -13.93 -4.07 7.79
CA PHE A 25 -13.17 -5.25 8.19
C PHE A 25 -11.90 -4.87 8.95
N ARG A 26 -11.12 -3.88 8.48
CA ARG A 26 -9.93 -3.39 9.19
C ARG A 26 -10.27 -2.95 10.61
N ARG A 27 -11.39 -2.21 10.81
CA ARG A 27 -11.85 -1.81 12.15
C ARG A 27 -12.10 -2.99 13.08
N GLN A 28 -12.69 -4.07 12.57
CA GLN A 28 -12.92 -5.26 13.40
C GLN A 28 -11.59 -5.90 13.80
N VAL A 29 -10.66 -6.03 12.87
CA VAL A 29 -9.36 -6.65 13.15
C VAL A 29 -8.55 -5.86 14.18
N VAL A 30 -8.57 -4.52 14.11
CA VAL A 30 -7.95 -3.64 15.12
C VAL A 30 -8.58 -3.86 16.50
N ARG A 31 -9.91 -4.05 16.59
CA ARG A 31 -10.60 -4.35 17.85
C ARG A 31 -10.15 -5.67 18.49
N PHE A 32 -9.65 -6.61 17.70
CA PHE A 32 -9.08 -7.87 18.18
C PHE A 32 -7.58 -7.80 18.47
N GLY A 33 -6.99 -6.60 18.47
CA GLY A 33 -5.61 -6.38 18.91
C GLY A 33 -4.56 -6.49 17.79
N CYS A 34 -4.97 -6.39 16.52
CA CYS A 34 -4.01 -6.31 15.43
C CYS A 34 -3.25 -4.96 15.50
N ASP A 35 -1.93 -5.02 15.37
CA ASP A 35 -1.08 -3.83 15.53
C ASP A 35 -1.19 -2.87 14.34
N LEU A 36 -1.20 -3.42 13.13
CA LEU A 36 -1.24 -2.64 11.90
C LEU A 36 -2.16 -3.28 10.86
N VAL A 37 -2.85 -2.45 10.11
CA VAL A 37 -3.75 -2.88 9.03
C VAL A 37 -3.41 -2.14 7.75
N VAL A 38 -3.33 -2.88 6.64
CA VAL A 38 -3.04 -2.31 5.33
C VAL A 38 -4.32 -2.24 4.51
N SER A 39 -4.51 -1.16 3.75
CA SER A 39 -5.67 -1.01 2.86
C SER A 39 -5.68 -2.08 1.77
N GLU A 40 -6.82 -2.23 1.12
CA GLU A 40 -6.86 -2.95 -0.16
C GLU A 40 -5.89 -2.33 -1.16
N MET A 41 -5.40 -3.16 -2.08
CA MET A 41 -4.53 -2.74 -3.18
C MET A 41 -5.20 -1.63 -4.01
N THR A 42 -4.49 -0.53 -4.19
CA THR A 42 -4.93 0.66 -4.91
C THR A 42 -4.07 0.84 -6.16
N ALA A 43 -4.70 0.84 -7.34
CA ALA A 43 -3.97 1.10 -8.58
C ALA A 43 -3.53 2.57 -8.64
N SER A 44 -2.22 2.80 -8.82
CA SER A 44 -1.61 4.14 -8.81
C SER A 44 -2.24 5.08 -9.84
N GLU A 45 -2.43 4.62 -11.07
CA GLU A 45 -3.08 5.39 -12.13
C GLU A 45 -4.51 5.81 -11.77
N GLN A 46 -5.29 4.92 -11.16
CA GLN A 46 -6.67 5.22 -10.78
C GLN A 46 -6.76 6.16 -9.58
N LEU A 47 -5.77 6.11 -8.68
CA LEU A 47 -5.70 7.00 -7.53
C LEU A 47 -5.45 8.45 -7.97
N ILE A 48 -4.49 8.69 -8.87
CA ILE A 48 -4.21 10.03 -9.39
C ILE A 48 -5.38 10.63 -10.18
N LEU A 49 -6.24 9.78 -10.78
CA LEU A 49 -7.48 10.20 -11.42
C LEU A 49 -8.63 10.45 -10.41
N ALA A 50 -8.35 10.33 -9.12
CA ALA A 50 -9.30 10.54 -8.01
C ALA A 50 -10.62 9.75 -8.17
N ARG A 51 -10.57 8.53 -8.71
CA ARG A 51 -11.76 7.70 -8.85
C ARG A 51 -12.42 7.44 -7.49
N PRO A 52 -13.72 7.72 -7.31
CA PRO A 52 -14.36 7.69 -5.99
C PRO A 52 -14.27 6.32 -5.30
N ASP A 53 -14.36 5.21 -6.05
CA ASP A 53 -14.26 3.86 -5.53
C ASP A 53 -12.84 3.53 -5.03
N VAL A 54 -11.82 4.07 -5.69
CA VAL A 54 -10.40 3.90 -5.36
C VAL A 54 -10.04 4.74 -4.13
N VAL A 55 -10.45 6.02 -4.13
CA VAL A 55 -10.24 6.92 -2.99
C VAL A 55 -10.88 6.34 -1.71
N ARG A 56 -12.13 5.83 -1.81
CA ARG A 56 -12.82 5.20 -0.68
C ARG A 56 -12.06 3.99 -0.13
N ARG A 57 -11.49 3.12 -0.98
CA ARG A 57 -10.68 1.96 -0.53
C ARG A 57 -9.42 2.37 0.19
N ALA A 58 -8.78 3.44 -0.27
CA ALA A 58 -7.59 4.00 0.35
C ALA A 58 -7.88 4.85 1.60
N SER A 59 -9.14 5.23 1.86
CA SER A 59 -9.51 6.15 2.93
C SER A 59 -9.12 5.68 4.31
N ARG A 60 -8.77 6.64 5.17
CA ARG A 60 -8.59 6.45 6.61
C ARG A 60 -9.94 6.39 7.32
N HIS A 61 -10.02 5.55 8.35
CA HIS A 61 -11.02 5.63 9.39
C HIS A 61 -10.33 5.92 10.73
N GLU A 62 -10.95 6.75 11.57
CA GLU A 62 -10.38 7.23 12.84
C GLU A 62 -9.94 6.12 13.79
N THR A 63 -10.52 4.92 13.63
CA THR A 63 -10.25 3.75 14.48
C THR A 63 -9.24 2.77 13.87
N ASP A 64 -8.69 3.05 12.69
CA ASP A 64 -7.84 2.09 11.97
C ASP A 64 -6.37 2.08 12.47
N GLY A 65 -6.01 2.88 13.50
CA GLY A 65 -4.62 3.05 13.92
C GLY A 65 -3.79 3.78 12.86
N PRO A 66 -2.53 3.37 12.61
CA PRO A 66 -1.72 3.93 11.53
C PRO A 66 -2.37 3.70 10.17
N TRP A 67 -2.39 4.75 9.35
CA TRP A 67 -2.98 4.71 8.01
C TRP A 67 -1.95 4.24 6.98
N ILE A 68 -2.05 2.98 6.57
CA ILE A 68 -1.15 2.34 5.62
C ILE A 68 -1.92 2.06 4.33
N VAL A 69 -1.43 2.58 3.21
CA VAL A 69 -2.05 2.40 1.89
C VAL A 69 -1.13 1.58 0.98
N GLN A 70 -1.68 0.50 0.41
CA GLN A 70 -0.95 -0.30 -0.57
C GLN A 70 -1.22 0.23 -1.98
N LEU A 71 -0.12 0.57 -2.69
CA LEU A 71 -0.12 0.93 -4.11
C LEU A 71 0.27 -0.26 -5.00
N ALA A 72 -0.39 -0.37 -6.14
CA ALA A 72 0.02 -1.26 -7.23
C ALA A 72 0.16 -0.47 -8.51
N GLY A 73 1.22 -0.73 -9.26
CA GLY A 73 1.50 -0.07 -10.52
C GLY A 73 2.79 -0.61 -11.15
N ARG A 74 3.01 -0.26 -12.40
CA ARG A 74 4.23 -0.58 -13.17
C ARG A 74 4.92 0.65 -13.75
N ASP A 75 4.23 1.79 -13.72
CA ASP A 75 4.75 3.03 -14.25
C ASP A 75 5.35 3.86 -13.10
N PRO A 76 6.67 4.13 -13.11
CA PRO A 76 7.32 4.93 -12.09
C PRO A 76 6.72 6.34 -11.96
N VAL A 77 6.26 6.95 -13.07
CA VAL A 77 5.66 8.30 -13.05
C VAL A 77 4.33 8.26 -12.26
N HIS A 78 3.48 7.29 -12.54
CA HIS A 78 2.23 7.12 -11.81
C HIS A 78 2.46 6.74 -10.35
N MET A 79 3.45 5.90 -10.04
CA MET A 79 3.80 5.53 -8.67
C MET A 79 4.28 6.74 -7.86
N LYS A 80 5.15 7.57 -8.44
CA LYS A 80 5.60 8.83 -7.82
C LYS A 80 4.42 9.77 -7.53
N ALA A 81 3.57 10.02 -8.54
CA ALA A 81 2.42 10.91 -8.38
C ALA A 81 1.43 10.39 -7.33
N ALA A 82 1.12 9.09 -7.34
CA ALA A 82 0.23 8.47 -6.36
C ALA A 82 0.81 8.55 -4.94
N ALA A 83 2.11 8.30 -4.77
CA ALA A 83 2.79 8.43 -3.50
C ALA A 83 2.75 9.88 -2.97
N ALA A 84 2.94 10.88 -3.84
CA ALA A 84 2.84 12.29 -3.47
C ALA A 84 1.42 12.66 -3.00
N VAL A 85 0.38 12.17 -3.69
CA VAL A 85 -1.02 12.36 -3.28
C VAL A 85 -1.27 11.77 -1.89
N LEU A 86 -0.79 10.55 -1.63
CA LEU A 86 -0.94 9.91 -0.32
C LEU A 86 -0.16 10.64 0.78
N ALA A 87 1.07 11.06 0.50
CA ALA A 87 1.89 11.81 1.44
C ALA A 87 1.22 13.14 1.83
N GLN A 88 0.67 13.88 0.86
CA GLN A 88 -0.10 15.09 1.11
C GLN A 88 -1.39 14.85 1.90
N ALA A 89 -2.02 13.70 1.70
CA ALA A 89 -3.19 13.29 2.47
C ALA A 89 -2.85 12.87 3.92
N GLY A 90 -1.56 12.70 4.24
CA GLY A 90 -1.09 12.41 5.59
C GLY A 90 -1.10 10.93 5.95
N VAL A 91 -0.85 10.02 4.98
CA VAL A 91 -0.67 8.59 5.30
C VAL A 91 0.55 8.40 6.20
N ASP A 92 0.48 7.41 7.07
CA ASP A 92 1.58 7.06 7.97
C ASP A 92 2.63 6.17 7.27
N MET A 93 2.24 5.43 6.23
CA MET A 93 3.13 4.56 5.46
C MET A 93 2.51 4.22 4.09
N ILE A 94 3.36 4.02 3.10
CA ILE A 94 2.99 3.50 1.78
C ILE A 94 3.59 2.12 1.61
N ASP A 95 2.80 1.16 1.14
CA ASP A 95 3.26 -0.17 0.78
C ASP A 95 3.17 -0.39 -0.73
N ILE A 96 4.20 -0.99 -1.33
CA ILE A 96 4.23 -1.33 -2.75
C ILE A 96 3.87 -2.80 -2.92
N ASN A 97 2.84 -3.10 -3.70
CA ASN A 97 2.48 -4.48 -4.01
C ASN A 97 3.46 -5.09 -5.03
N MET A 98 4.27 -6.02 -4.57
CA MET A 98 5.17 -6.84 -5.40
C MET A 98 4.90 -8.35 -5.22
N GLY A 99 3.77 -8.70 -4.59
CA GLY A 99 3.46 -10.10 -4.25
C GLY A 99 2.21 -10.66 -4.91
N CYS A 100 1.26 -9.83 -5.35
CA CYS A 100 -0.02 -10.32 -5.86
C CYS A 100 0.14 -11.15 -7.15
N PRO A 101 -0.26 -12.44 -7.17
CA PRO A 101 -0.15 -13.31 -8.34
C PRO A 101 -1.36 -13.23 -9.27
N SER A 102 -2.38 -12.45 -8.92
CA SER A 102 -3.62 -12.36 -9.69
C SER A 102 -3.35 -11.97 -11.14
N ARG A 103 -3.96 -12.70 -12.10
CA ARG A 103 -3.82 -12.41 -13.54
C ARG A 103 -4.27 -10.99 -13.92
N LYS A 104 -5.22 -10.41 -13.19
CA LYS A 104 -5.65 -9.02 -13.40
C LYS A 104 -4.55 -8.02 -13.08
N VAL A 105 -3.65 -8.35 -12.17
CA VAL A 105 -2.52 -7.51 -11.75
C VAL A 105 -1.28 -7.84 -12.57
N THR A 106 -0.92 -9.12 -12.65
CA THR A 106 0.28 -9.58 -13.37
C THR A 106 0.15 -9.45 -14.89
N GLY A 107 -1.06 -9.50 -15.44
CA GLY A 107 -1.33 -9.20 -16.85
C GLY A 107 -1.01 -7.76 -17.23
N GLY A 108 -1.09 -6.83 -16.25
CA GLY A 108 -0.59 -5.46 -16.36
C GLY A 108 0.88 -5.31 -15.93
N LEU A 109 1.62 -6.39 -15.77
CA LEU A 109 3.03 -6.43 -15.33
C LEU A 109 3.27 -5.76 -13.97
N SER A 110 2.28 -5.77 -13.09
CA SER A 110 2.35 -5.29 -11.70
C SER A 110 2.31 -6.47 -10.71
N GLY A 111 2.41 -6.19 -9.43
CA GLY A 111 2.39 -7.22 -8.39
C GLY A 111 3.59 -8.15 -8.51
N SER A 112 3.38 -9.47 -8.39
CA SER A 112 4.46 -10.46 -8.43
C SER A 112 5.22 -10.50 -9.78
N ALA A 113 4.65 -9.94 -10.85
CA ALA A 113 5.35 -9.84 -12.14
C ALA A 113 6.59 -8.94 -12.06
N LEU A 114 6.61 -7.95 -11.16
CA LEU A 114 7.77 -7.07 -10.94
C LEU A 114 9.01 -7.83 -10.46
N MET A 115 8.84 -8.98 -9.81
CA MET A 115 9.96 -9.81 -9.36
C MET A 115 10.79 -10.41 -10.53
N ARG A 116 10.24 -10.41 -11.74
CA ARG A 116 10.95 -10.84 -12.95
C ARG A 116 11.64 -9.69 -13.69
N GLU A 117 11.40 -8.46 -13.25
CA GLU A 117 11.93 -7.24 -13.86
C GLU A 117 12.60 -6.35 -12.78
N PRO A 118 13.74 -6.77 -12.20
CA PRO A 118 14.36 -6.09 -11.07
C PRO A 118 14.72 -4.63 -11.36
N GLU A 119 15.14 -4.31 -12.57
CA GLU A 119 15.43 -2.93 -12.98
C GLU A 119 14.17 -2.04 -12.98
N LEU A 120 13.03 -2.59 -13.38
CA LEU A 120 11.75 -1.87 -13.30
C LEU A 120 11.32 -1.73 -11.84
N ALA A 121 11.46 -2.79 -11.04
CA ALA A 121 11.15 -2.75 -9.62
C ALA A 121 11.95 -1.67 -8.89
N ASP A 122 13.25 -1.58 -9.17
CA ASP A 122 14.12 -0.54 -8.61
C ASP A 122 13.64 0.88 -8.98
N ARG A 123 13.32 1.13 -10.25
CA ARG A 123 12.78 2.42 -10.69
C ARG A 123 11.44 2.76 -10.01
N ILE A 124 10.58 1.76 -9.79
CA ILE A 124 9.29 1.94 -9.09
C ILE A 124 9.53 2.30 -7.63
N ILE A 125 10.43 1.60 -6.96
CA ILE A 125 10.78 1.88 -5.56
C ILE A 125 11.34 3.30 -5.45
N ALA A 126 12.34 3.64 -6.27
CA ALA A 126 12.96 4.98 -6.26
C ALA A 126 11.92 6.09 -6.50
N ALA A 127 11.06 5.93 -7.50
CA ALA A 127 10.01 6.90 -7.83
C ALA A 127 8.98 7.02 -6.69
N THR A 128 8.61 5.90 -6.06
CA THR A 128 7.68 5.92 -4.92
C THR A 128 8.30 6.63 -3.72
N LEU A 129 9.56 6.38 -3.40
CA LEU A 129 10.30 7.08 -2.34
C LEU A 129 10.38 8.58 -2.61
N GLU A 130 10.67 8.97 -3.85
CA GLU A 130 10.72 10.38 -4.24
C GLU A 130 9.36 11.07 -4.05
N GLY A 131 8.26 10.42 -4.43
CA GLY A 131 6.90 10.94 -4.24
C GLY A 131 6.46 10.96 -2.77
N ALA A 132 6.85 9.96 -2.00
CA ALA A 132 6.51 9.82 -0.58
C ALA A 132 7.22 10.83 0.32
N GLY A 133 8.38 11.35 -0.10
CA GLY A 133 9.18 12.27 0.70
C GLY A 133 9.63 11.65 2.03
N ASN A 134 9.09 12.13 3.13
CA ASN A 134 9.42 11.62 4.48
C ASN A 134 8.51 10.47 4.95
N VAL A 135 7.52 10.07 4.16
CA VAL A 135 6.63 8.95 4.50
C VAL A 135 7.37 7.64 4.28
N PRO A 136 7.40 6.73 5.27
CA PRO A 136 8.01 5.42 5.11
C PRO A 136 7.38 4.63 3.97
N VAL A 137 8.23 3.91 3.22
CA VAL A 137 7.80 3.04 2.12
C VAL A 137 8.22 1.61 2.42
N LEU A 138 7.30 0.69 2.29
CA LEU A 138 7.50 -0.76 2.33
C LEU A 138 7.29 -1.37 0.95
N SER A 139 7.70 -2.61 0.81
CA SER A 139 7.30 -3.46 -0.31
C SER A 139 6.86 -4.83 0.21
N LEU A 140 5.64 -5.23 -0.14
CA LEU A 140 5.13 -6.56 0.13
C LEU A 140 5.51 -7.49 -1.02
N ILE A 141 6.42 -8.40 -0.72
CA ILE A 141 6.91 -9.43 -1.64
C ILE A 141 6.38 -10.77 -1.15
N HIS A 142 5.91 -11.61 -2.06
CA HIS A 142 5.59 -12.99 -1.74
C HIS A 142 6.87 -13.83 -1.82
N ILE A 143 7.18 -14.45 -0.72
CA ILE A 143 8.28 -15.40 -0.63
C ILE A 143 7.74 -16.80 -0.77
#